data_c8fea25c9f3beff625955c8e2b1c7487
#
_entry.id   c8fea25c9f3beff625955c8e2b1c7487
#
_cell.length_a   1.000
_cell.length_b   1.000
_cell.length_c   1.000
_cell.angle_alpha   90.00
_cell.angle_beta   90.00
_cell.angle_gamma   90.00
#
_symmetry.space_group_name_H-M   'P 1'
#
loop_
_entity.id
_entity.type
_entity.pdbx_description
1 polymer ?
#
loop_
_entity_poly.entity_id
_entity_poly.type
_entity_poly.pdbx_seq_one_letter_code
_entity_poly.pdbx_strand_id
1 'polypeptide(L)'
;MSPVKLIVVFAACLALLAANSPSSGPPLLMERSAPSDLEITGMAAGVTPGTVRYISYERLLTLPQTTVTVTGDDNFRELPQQKLAVTGVYLDVLESSLRALPGSDLLIALCSDGYRATYPRDYVKIHRPILALKINGLPVETWVARTHSDDPGAYFITHAGFTPSFSVLSFQEIPKIPAKVTRLEFGTSQQVYGAISPHQRDAANPQVIDGFRIAQQHCFRCHNLGSYGGTKAGKPWQTLGSFASSSPAIFERYLRDPKSVDPKSTMSCDPQLGEPAAKALQAYFQTFATTPH
;
A
#
# COMPACT_ATOMS: atom_id res chain seq x y z
N MET A 1 -58.02 -33.36 -58.05
CA MET A 1 -57.85 -32.72 -56.74
C MET A 1 -56.56 -33.28 -56.14
N SER A 2 -55.44 -32.53 -56.25
CA SER A 2 -54.16 -32.95 -55.71
C SER A 2 -53.85 -32.15 -54.43
N PRO A 3 -53.35 -32.77 -53.35
CA PRO A 3 -53.01 -32.06 -52.17
C PRO A 3 -51.57 -31.46 -52.27
N VAL A 4 -51.48 -30.16 -52.03
CA VAL A 4 -50.20 -29.40 -51.92
C VAL A 4 -49.53 -29.81 -50.63
N LYS A 5 -48.29 -30.33 -50.73
CA LYS A 5 -47.43 -30.60 -49.57
C LYS A 5 -46.77 -29.32 -49.18
N LEU A 6 -47.10 -28.84 -47.97
CA LEU A 6 -46.44 -27.70 -47.32
C LEU A 6 -45.12 -28.20 -46.68
N ILE A 7 -43.96 -27.75 -47.20
CA ILE A 7 -42.67 -28.02 -46.64
C ILE A 7 -42.36 -26.86 -45.66
N VAL A 8 -42.36 -27.16 -44.36
CA VAL A 8 -41.91 -26.24 -43.32
C VAL A 8 -40.42 -26.39 -43.18
N VAL A 9 -39.65 -25.38 -43.58
CA VAL A 9 -38.20 -25.30 -43.36
C VAL A 9 -37.96 -24.71 -41.98
N PHE A 10 -37.52 -25.54 -41.04
CA PHE A 10 -37.00 -25.07 -39.73
C PHE A 10 -35.59 -24.51 -39.93
N ALA A 11 -35.45 -23.19 -39.93
CA ALA A 11 -34.16 -22.53 -39.82
C ALA A 11 -33.71 -22.58 -38.36
N ALA A 12 -32.77 -23.47 -38.05
CA ALA A 12 -32.10 -23.51 -36.76
C ALA A 12 -31.11 -22.35 -36.67
N CYS A 13 -31.47 -21.27 -35.96
CA CYS A 13 -30.52 -20.25 -35.53
C CYS A 13 -29.60 -20.84 -34.46
N LEU A 14 -28.41 -21.29 -34.85
CA LEU A 14 -27.30 -21.52 -33.89
C LEU A 14 -26.82 -20.17 -33.43
N ALA A 15 -27.30 -19.71 -32.26
CA ALA A 15 -26.67 -18.63 -31.52
C ALA A 15 -25.31 -19.13 -30.98
N LEU A 16 -24.22 -18.71 -31.61
CA LEU A 16 -22.89 -18.80 -31.00
C LEU A 16 -22.88 -17.94 -29.74
N LEU A 17 -23.08 -18.56 -28.59
CA LEU A 17 -22.70 -18.02 -27.33
C LEU A 17 -21.16 -18.00 -27.34
N ALA A 18 -20.58 -16.85 -27.72
CA ALA A 18 -19.21 -16.54 -27.44
C ALA A 18 -19.09 -16.54 -25.91
N ALA A 19 -18.63 -17.65 -25.35
CA ALA A 19 -18.23 -17.74 -23.98
C ALA A 19 -17.07 -16.70 -23.81
N ASN A 20 -17.38 -15.57 -23.21
CA ASN A 20 -16.36 -14.69 -22.65
C ASN A 20 -15.61 -15.50 -21.61
N SER A 21 -14.58 -16.20 -22.03
CA SER A 21 -13.58 -16.77 -21.11
C SER A 21 -13.06 -15.59 -20.29
N PRO A 22 -13.13 -15.63 -18.97
CA PRO A 22 -12.52 -14.58 -18.15
C PRO A 22 -11.07 -14.49 -18.58
N SER A 23 -10.65 -13.32 -19.06
CA SER A 23 -9.28 -13.08 -19.48
C SER A 23 -8.38 -13.56 -18.35
N SER A 24 -7.59 -14.60 -18.62
CA SER A 24 -6.62 -15.09 -17.65
C SER A 24 -5.66 -13.92 -17.39
N GLY A 25 -5.60 -13.45 -16.13
CA GLY A 25 -4.64 -12.42 -15.73
C GLY A 25 -3.22 -12.84 -16.14
N PRO A 26 -2.24 -11.94 -16.11
CA PRO A 26 -0.87 -12.27 -16.51
C PRO A 26 -0.37 -13.46 -15.68
N PRO A 27 0.21 -14.49 -16.31
CA PRO A 27 0.70 -15.65 -15.58
C PRO A 27 1.82 -15.20 -14.64
N LEU A 28 1.67 -15.53 -13.35
CA LEU A 28 2.71 -15.32 -12.36
C LEU A 28 3.81 -16.37 -12.50
N LEU A 29 5.05 -15.95 -12.34
CA LEU A 29 6.23 -16.83 -12.36
C LEU A 29 6.39 -17.52 -10.99
N MET A 30 6.86 -18.75 -10.97
CA MET A 30 7.14 -19.48 -9.73
C MET A 30 8.47 -19.04 -9.11
N GLU A 31 9.42 -18.64 -9.95
CA GLU A 31 10.75 -18.20 -9.57
C GLU A 31 11.04 -16.82 -10.13
N ARG A 32 11.90 -16.07 -9.45
CA ARG A 32 12.38 -14.76 -9.89
C ARG A 32 13.28 -14.94 -11.11
N SER A 33 12.99 -14.23 -12.18
CA SER A 33 13.78 -14.25 -13.43
C SER A 33 14.73 -13.07 -13.56
N ALA A 34 14.38 -11.94 -12.91
CA ALA A 34 15.18 -10.71 -12.88
C ALA A 34 15.13 -10.05 -11.51
N PRO A 35 16.14 -9.25 -11.11
CA PRO A 35 16.13 -8.50 -9.85
C PRO A 35 14.93 -7.57 -9.69
N SER A 36 14.43 -7.02 -10.81
CA SER A 36 13.27 -6.14 -10.88
C SER A 36 11.93 -6.86 -10.83
N ASP A 37 11.88 -8.21 -10.82
CA ASP A 37 10.61 -8.92 -10.73
C ASP A 37 9.93 -8.60 -9.40
N LEU A 38 8.67 -8.14 -9.49
CA LEU A 38 7.87 -7.76 -8.35
C LEU A 38 7.27 -9.02 -7.70
N GLU A 39 7.47 -9.17 -6.40
CA GLU A 39 6.90 -10.27 -5.63
C GLU A 39 5.40 -10.06 -5.40
N ILE A 40 4.63 -11.13 -5.56
CA ILE A 40 3.18 -11.19 -5.31
C ILE A 40 2.92 -12.27 -4.26
N THR A 41 2.24 -11.90 -3.17
CA THR A 41 1.92 -12.80 -2.06
C THR A 41 0.49 -12.64 -1.58
N GLY A 42 0.04 -13.53 -0.72
CA GLY A 42 -1.25 -13.45 -0.04
C GLY A 42 -2.43 -13.88 -0.91
N MET A 43 -3.54 -13.16 -0.80
CA MET A 43 -4.84 -13.53 -1.37
C MET A 43 -4.99 -13.13 -2.83
N ALA A 44 -4.15 -13.66 -3.71
CA ALA A 44 -4.23 -13.49 -5.17
C ALA A 44 -4.35 -14.84 -5.87
N ALA A 45 -4.99 -14.86 -7.05
CA ALA A 45 -5.15 -16.09 -7.82
C ALA A 45 -3.80 -16.64 -8.27
N GLY A 46 -3.60 -17.95 -8.12
CA GLY A 46 -2.33 -18.62 -8.45
C GLY A 46 -1.24 -18.46 -7.38
N VAL A 47 -1.54 -17.81 -6.26
CA VAL A 47 -0.64 -17.72 -5.10
C VAL A 47 -1.15 -18.68 -4.03
N THR A 48 -0.36 -19.69 -3.69
CA THR A 48 -0.65 -20.58 -2.57
C THR A 48 -0.30 -19.88 -1.24
N PRO A 49 -1.11 -19.98 -0.18
CA PRO A 49 -0.76 -19.39 1.11
C PRO A 49 0.66 -19.74 1.56
N GLY A 50 1.41 -18.73 2.01
CA GLY A 50 2.81 -18.88 2.43
C GLY A 50 3.83 -18.97 1.29
N THR A 51 3.41 -18.89 0.03
CA THR A 51 4.33 -18.88 -1.12
C THR A 51 4.44 -17.47 -1.75
N VAL A 52 5.51 -17.27 -2.50
CA VAL A 52 5.77 -16.09 -3.32
C VAL A 52 5.60 -16.45 -4.78
N ARG A 53 5.04 -15.55 -5.56
CA ARG A 53 5.04 -15.55 -7.02
C ARG A 53 5.64 -14.25 -7.51
N TYR A 54 5.98 -14.20 -8.80
CA TYR A 54 6.66 -13.04 -9.37
C TYR A 54 5.92 -12.58 -10.62
N ILE A 55 5.93 -11.27 -10.85
CA ILE A 55 5.52 -10.66 -12.11
C ILE A 55 6.68 -9.83 -12.65
N SER A 56 7.09 -10.11 -13.90
CA SER A 56 8.19 -9.38 -14.51
C SER A 56 7.76 -7.98 -14.96
N TYR A 57 8.75 -7.09 -15.14
CA TYR A 57 8.53 -5.75 -15.66
C TYR A 57 7.79 -5.76 -17.01
N GLU A 58 8.19 -6.64 -17.94
CA GLU A 58 7.58 -6.78 -19.26
C GLU A 58 6.09 -7.19 -19.14
N ARG A 59 5.78 -8.04 -18.17
CA ARG A 59 4.38 -8.45 -17.88
C ARG A 59 3.58 -7.29 -17.33
N LEU A 60 4.14 -6.49 -16.43
CA LEU A 60 3.48 -5.28 -15.93
C LEU A 60 3.20 -4.30 -17.07
N LEU A 61 4.09 -4.19 -18.07
CA LEU A 61 3.88 -3.37 -19.25
C LEU A 61 2.72 -3.85 -20.15
N THR A 62 2.29 -5.10 -20.05
CA THR A 62 1.12 -5.61 -20.82
C THR A 62 -0.22 -5.25 -20.18
N LEU A 63 -0.22 -4.81 -18.90
CA LEU A 63 -1.44 -4.37 -18.23
C LEU A 63 -1.89 -2.99 -18.74
N PRO A 64 -3.16 -2.61 -18.55
CA PRO A 64 -3.62 -1.27 -18.92
C PRO A 64 -2.79 -0.18 -18.24
N GLN A 65 -2.08 0.60 -19.04
CA GLN A 65 -1.22 1.68 -18.59
C GLN A 65 -1.97 3.01 -18.52
N THR A 66 -1.60 3.84 -17.56
CA THR A 66 -2.06 5.23 -17.47
C THR A 66 -0.87 6.14 -17.20
N THR A 67 -0.91 7.35 -17.77
CA THR A 67 0.07 8.40 -17.47
C THR A 67 -0.61 9.49 -16.66
N VAL A 68 -0.03 9.83 -15.52
CA VAL A 68 -0.49 10.89 -14.61
C VAL A 68 0.60 11.93 -14.45
N THR A 69 0.19 13.18 -14.15
CA THR A 69 1.13 14.23 -13.76
C THR A 69 1.29 14.25 -12.25
N VAL A 70 2.53 14.19 -11.79
CA VAL A 70 2.89 14.24 -10.37
C VAL A 70 3.75 15.48 -10.12
N THR A 71 3.49 16.17 -9.01
CA THR A 71 4.24 17.34 -8.56
C THR A 71 4.36 17.31 -7.05
N GLY A 72 5.55 17.58 -6.51
CA GLY A 72 5.76 17.66 -5.06
C GLY A 72 5.70 16.31 -4.33
N ASP A 73 5.94 15.20 -5.03
CA ASP A 73 6.04 13.87 -4.46
C ASP A 73 7.32 13.78 -3.60
N ASP A 74 7.19 13.22 -2.41
CA ASP A 74 8.27 13.07 -1.44
C ASP A 74 9.41 12.16 -1.93
N ASN A 75 9.16 11.34 -2.96
CA ASN A 75 10.18 10.54 -3.64
C ASN A 75 11.13 11.38 -4.50
N PHE A 76 10.76 12.64 -4.78
CA PHE A 76 11.53 13.58 -5.62
C PHE A 76 11.63 14.95 -4.95
N ARG A 77 12.10 14.95 -3.69
CA ARG A 77 12.23 16.19 -2.87
C ARG A 77 13.16 17.21 -3.48
N GLU A 78 14.15 16.77 -4.24
CA GLU A 78 15.08 17.62 -4.98
C GLU A 78 14.43 18.31 -6.19
N LEU A 79 13.23 17.86 -6.60
CA LEU A 79 12.48 18.37 -7.74
C LEU A 79 11.06 18.86 -7.34
N PRO A 80 10.90 19.65 -6.30
CA PRO A 80 9.59 19.90 -5.66
C PRO A 80 8.59 20.63 -6.57
N GLN A 81 9.07 21.37 -7.57
CA GLN A 81 8.25 22.14 -8.52
C GLN A 81 8.16 21.49 -9.90
N GLN A 82 8.89 20.40 -10.13
CA GLN A 82 8.89 19.75 -11.43
C GLN A 82 7.63 18.91 -11.61
N LYS A 83 6.99 19.06 -12.77
CA LYS A 83 5.91 18.19 -13.21
C LYS A 83 6.51 16.96 -13.87
N LEU A 84 6.27 15.80 -13.30
CA LEU A 84 6.72 14.51 -13.82
C LEU A 84 5.54 13.76 -14.45
N ALA A 85 5.72 13.29 -15.69
CA ALA A 85 4.77 12.38 -16.32
C ALA A 85 5.09 10.95 -15.87
N VAL A 86 4.32 10.42 -14.91
CA VAL A 86 4.48 9.07 -14.37
C VAL A 86 3.51 8.13 -15.09
N THR A 87 4.06 7.10 -15.75
CA THR A 87 3.28 6.05 -16.42
C THR A 87 3.37 4.76 -15.62
N GLY A 88 2.22 4.11 -15.42
CA GLY A 88 2.16 2.86 -14.66
C GLY A 88 0.78 2.24 -14.66
N VAL A 89 0.51 1.38 -13.70
CA VAL A 89 -0.74 0.65 -13.53
C VAL A 89 -1.44 1.13 -12.25
N TYR A 90 -2.69 1.55 -12.33
CA TYR A 90 -3.48 1.84 -11.14
C TYR A 90 -3.61 0.60 -10.27
N LEU A 91 -3.61 0.77 -8.93
CA LEU A 91 -3.68 -0.37 -8.02
C LEU A 91 -4.99 -1.14 -8.14
N ASP A 92 -6.12 -0.50 -8.45
CA ASP A 92 -7.41 -1.18 -8.72
C ASP A 92 -7.36 -2.05 -9.98
N VAL A 93 -6.66 -1.58 -11.03
CA VAL A 93 -6.41 -2.36 -12.25
C VAL A 93 -5.47 -3.53 -11.95
N LEU A 94 -4.47 -3.31 -11.12
CA LEU A 94 -3.53 -4.35 -10.71
C LEU A 94 -4.23 -5.44 -9.88
N GLU A 95 -5.06 -5.05 -8.88
CA GLU A 95 -5.87 -5.98 -8.07
C GLU A 95 -6.76 -6.85 -8.94
N SER A 96 -7.45 -6.26 -9.91
CA SER A 96 -8.32 -6.99 -10.83
C SER A 96 -7.54 -7.88 -11.79
N SER A 97 -6.42 -7.40 -12.33
CA SER A 97 -5.56 -8.16 -13.26
C SER A 97 -4.89 -9.34 -12.59
N LEU A 98 -4.45 -9.19 -11.35
CA LEU A 98 -3.86 -10.27 -10.53
C LEU A 98 -4.94 -11.12 -9.85
N ARG A 99 -6.23 -10.78 -10.05
CA ARG A 99 -7.38 -11.52 -9.52
C ARG A 99 -7.29 -11.67 -7.99
N ALA A 100 -7.21 -10.53 -7.28
CA ALA A 100 -7.34 -10.53 -5.83
C ALA A 100 -8.57 -11.35 -5.40
N LEU A 101 -8.39 -12.27 -4.45
CA LEU A 101 -9.44 -13.19 -4.03
C LEU A 101 -10.57 -12.46 -3.31
N PRO A 102 -11.81 -12.98 -3.36
CA PRO A 102 -12.90 -12.47 -2.57
C PRO A 102 -12.52 -12.40 -1.08
N GLY A 103 -12.81 -11.28 -0.44
CA GLY A 103 -12.44 -11.05 0.97
C GLY A 103 -11.09 -10.34 1.18
N SER A 104 -10.22 -10.24 0.17
CA SER A 104 -9.08 -9.33 0.23
C SER A 104 -9.61 -7.89 0.23
N ASP A 105 -9.41 -7.15 1.30
CA ASP A 105 -9.85 -5.75 1.45
C ASP A 105 -8.68 -4.78 1.62
N LEU A 106 -7.45 -5.32 1.58
CA LEU A 106 -6.23 -4.57 1.81
C LEU A 106 -5.12 -5.02 0.85
N LEU A 107 -4.55 -4.08 0.11
CA LEU A 107 -3.28 -4.24 -0.60
C LEU A 107 -2.17 -3.64 0.23
N ILE A 108 -1.03 -4.33 0.32
CA ILE A 108 0.14 -3.88 1.05
C ILE A 108 1.33 -3.83 0.10
N ALA A 109 2.04 -2.71 0.06
CA ALA A 109 3.32 -2.59 -0.62
C ALA A 109 4.46 -2.68 0.40
N LEU A 110 5.36 -3.63 0.20
CA LEU A 110 6.57 -3.80 0.99
C LEU A 110 7.76 -3.26 0.23
N CYS A 111 8.60 -2.53 0.92
CA CYS A 111 9.78 -1.88 0.37
C CYS A 111 11.07 -2.56 0.85
N SER A 112 12.15 -2.44 0.07
CA SER A 112 13.44 -3.06 0.38
C SER A 112 14.06 -2.53 1.69
N ASP A 113 13.65 -1.35 2.15
CA ASP A 113 14.13 -0.73 3.40
C ASP A 113 13.26 -1.10 4.63
N GLY A 114 12.31 -2.03 4.46
CA GLY A 114 11.40 -2.47 5.52
C GLY A 114 10.18 -1.58 5.73
N TYR A 115 10.00 -0.52 4.92
CA TYR A 115 8.76 0.27 4.92
C TYR A 115 7.59 -0.55 4.37
N ARG A 116 6.38 -0.32 4.91
CA ARG A 116 5.19 -1.06 4.55
C ARG A 116 4.00 -0.12 4.40
N ALA A 117 3.63 0.20 3.17
CA ALA A 117 2.44 1.00 2.89
C ALA A 117 1.21 0.11 2.72
N THR A 118 0.08 0.55 3.27
CA THR A 118 -1.19 -0.18 3.23
C THR A 118 -2.24 0.60 2.48
N TYR A 119 -3.01 -0.07 1.63
CA TYR A 119 -4.02 0.52 0.76
C TYR A 119 -5.36 -0.19 0.98
N PRO A 120 -6.21 0.31 1.90
CA PRO A 120 -7.58 -0.17 2.00
C PRO A 120 -8.32 0.03 0.67
N ARG A 121 -9.22 -0.88 0.34
CA ARG A 121 -9.94 -0.85 -0.96
C ARG A 121 -10.67 0.48 -1.22
N ASP A 122 -11.22 1.10 -0.17
CA ASP A 122 -11.91 2.40 -0.31
C ASP A 122 -10.90 3.53 -0.61
N TYR A 123 -9.70 3.47 -0.01
CA TYR A 123 -8.62 4.38 -0.35
C TYR A 123 -8.24 4.26 -1.83
N VAL A 124 -8.03 3.03 -2.32
CA VAL A 124 -7.67 2.76 -3.72
C VAL A 124 -8.71 3.33 -4.68
N LYS A 125 -10.00 3.17 -4.37
CA LYS A 125 -11.11 3.71 -5.20
C LYS A 125 -11.13 5.24 -5.24
N ILE A 126 -10.88 5.91 -4.11
CA ILE A 126 -10.98 7.37 -3.99
C ILE A 126 -9.74 8.05 -4.57
N HIS A 127 -8.55 7.59 -4.20
CA HIS A 127 -7.29 8.26 -4.49
C HIS A 127 -6.58 7.71 -5.73
N ARG A 128 -6.97 6.54 -6.21
CA ARG A 128 -6.43 5.89 -7.39
C ARG A 128 -4.90 5.91 -7.46
N PRO A 129 -4.20 5.33 -6.47
CA PRO A 129 -2.75 5.24 -6.49
C PRO A 129 -2.27 4.42 -7.69
N ILE A 130 -1.10 4.78 -8.21
CA ILE A 130 -0.48 4.17 -9.38
C ILE A 130 0.86 3.53 -9.01
N LEU A 131 1.05 2.26 -9.39
CA LEU A 131 2.37 1.62 -9.39
C LEU A 131 3.13 2.15 -10.59
N ALA A 132 4.14 2.96 -10.34
CA ALA A 132 4.93 3.64 -11.37
C ALA A 132 5.90 2.65 -12.03
N LEU A 133 5.93 2.68 -13.36
CA LEU A 133 6.83 1.88 -14.22
C LEU A 133 7.78 2.77 -15.01
N LYS A 134 7.35 3.99 -15.36
CA LYS A 134 8.13 4.94 -16.16
C LYS A 134 7.97 6.36 -15.64
N ILE A 135 9.00 7.18 -15.83
CA ILE A 135 8.99 8.62 -15.61
C ILE A 135 9.40 9.28 -16.92
N ASN A 136 8.59 10.25 -17.41
CA ASN A 136 8.83 10.96 -18.66
C ASN A 136 9.12 10.01 -19.84
N GLY A 137 8.38 8.87 -19.90
CA GLY A 137 8.49 7.86 -20.94
C GLY A 137 9.65 6.87 -20.80
N LEU A 138 10.55 7.05 -19.85
CA LEU A 138 11.68 6.16 -19.60
C LEU A 138 11.38 5.21 -18.40
N PRO A 139 11.87 3.94 -18.41
CA PRO A 139 11.91 3.13 -17.21
C PRO A 139 12.51 3.91 -16.05
N VAL A 140 11.99 3.71 -14.82
CA VAL A 140 12.39 4.51 -13.64
C VAL A 140 13.91 4.54 -13.45
N GLU A 141 14.56 3.39 -13.45
CA GLU A 141 16.01 3.27 -13.30
C GLU A 141 16.79 4.04 -14.39
N THR A 142 16.31 3.98 -15.64
CA THR A 142 16.92 4.72 -16.76
C THR A 142 16.76 6.23 -16.59
N TRP A 143 15.58 6.68 -16.11
CA TRP A 143 15.34 8.09 -15.85
C TRP A 143 16.23 8.60 -14.72
N VAL A 144 16.32 7.88 -13.59
CA VAL A 144 17.21 8.18 -12.46
C VAL A 144 18.67 8.30 -12.91
N ALA A 145 19.17 7.31 -13.68
CA ALA A 145 20.54 7.32 -14.17
C ALA A 145 20.86 8.55 -15.07
N ARG A 146 19.86 9.08 -15.80
CA ARG A 146 20.02 10.26 -16.65
C ARG A 146 19.93 11.59 -15.90
N THR A 147 19.10 11.64 -14.85
CA THR A 147 18.82 12.89 -14.12
C THR A 147 19.62 13.02 -12.84
N HIS A 148 20.28 11.96 -12.39
CA HIS A 148 20.98 11.88 -11.10
C HIS A 148 20.06 12.22 -9.90
N SER A 149 18.75 11.96 -10.05
CA SER A 149 17.77 12.16 -9.00
C SER A 149 17.87 11.07 -7.94
N ASP A 150 17.22 11.30 -6.79
CA ASP A 150 17.05 10.26 -5.78
C ASP A 150 16.41 9.01 -6.39
N ASP A 151 16.91 7.84 -6.00
CA ASP A 151 16.46 6.56 -6.55
C ASP A 151 15.24 6.01 -5.80
N PRO A 152 14.03 6.05 -6.41
CA PRO A 152 12.84 5.47 -5.83
C PRO A 152 12.74 3.94 -6.05
N GLY A 153 13.78 3.29 -6.60
CA GLY A 153 13.81 1.88 -6.98
C GLY A 153 13.12 1.61 -8.32
N ALA A 154 13.10 0.34 -8.72
CA ALA A 154 12.44 -0.06 -9.96
C ALA A 154 10.94 0.26 -9.97
N TYR A 155 10.33 0.25 -8.78
CA TYR A 155 8.91 0.57 -8.57
C TYR A 155 8.73 1.48 -7.36
N PHE A 156 7.81 2.42 -7.51
CA PHE A 156 7.27 3.24 -6.42
C PHE A 156 5.78 3.43 -6.61
N ILE A 157 5.07 3.89 -5.58
CA ILE A 157 3.64 4.20 -5.69
C ILE A 157 3.44 5.69 -5.44
N THR A 158 2.62 6.31 -6.28
CA THR A 158 2.27 7.73 -6.17
C THR A 158 0.82 7.98 -6.60
N HIS A 159 0.38 9.23 -6.65
CA HIS A 159 -0.98 9.64 -6.97
C HIS A 159 -0.98 10.76 -8.01
N ALA A 160 -2.01 10.77 -8.87
CA ALA A 160 -2.26 11.91 -9.74
C ALA A 160 -2.58 13.15 -8.91
N GLY A 161 -1.92 14.28 -9.24
CA GLY A 161 -2.17 15.54 -8.54
C GLY A 161 -1.93 15.42 -7.04
N PHE A 162 -0.85 14.72 -6.63
CA PHE A 162 -0.48 14.54 -5.24
C PHE A 162 -0.53 15.88 -4.49
N THR A 163 -1.46 15.97 -3.57
CA THR A 163 -1.57 17.08 -2.63
C THR A 163 -1.48 16.47 -1.24
N PRO A 164 -0.41 16.71 -0.48
CA PRO A 164 -0.27 16.16 0.86
C PRO A 164 -1.50 16.52 1.69
N SER A 165 -2.38 15.57 1.92
CA SER A 165 -3.51 15.75 2.82
C SER A 165 -3.06 15.44 4.23
N PHE A 166 -3.32 16.37 5.14
CA PHE A 166 -2.81 16.32 6.50
C PHE A 166 -3.91 16.16 7.56
N SER A 167 -5.04 15.61 7.21
CA SER A 167 -6.00 15.23 8.24
C SER A 167 -5.56 13.95 8.93
N VAL A 168 -5.14 14.06 10.18
CA VAL A 168 -4.54 12.96 10.97
C VAL A 168 -5.48 11.75 11.11
N LEU A 169 -6.78 11.98 11.09
CA LEU A 169 -7.81 10.94 11.24
C LEU A 169 -8.40 10.47 9.89
N SER A 170 -8.04 11.11 8.78
CA SER A 170 -8.41 10.66 7.43
C SER A 170 -7.27 9.89 6.78
N PHE A 171 -7.57 9.24 5.66
CA PHE A 171 -6.52 8.64 4.85
C PHE A 171 -5.59 9.72 4.31
N GLN A 172 -4.30 9.63 4.67
CA GLN A 172 -3.29 10.56 4.20
C GLN A 172 -2.50 9.94 3.05
N GLU A 173 -2.17 10.78 2.07
CA GLU A 173 -1.42 10.34 0.89
C GLU A 173 0.08 10.15 1.20
N ILE A 174 0.68 10.97 2.06
CA ILE A 174 2.10 10.87 2.41
C ILE A 174 2.53 9.45 2.84
N PRO A 175 1.81 8.77 3.76
CA PRO A 175 2.14 7.40 4.11
C PRO A 175 1.93 6.39 2.97
N LYS A 176 1.33 6.80 1.87
CA LYS A 176 0.89 5.97 0.75
C LYS A 176 1.72 6.15 -0.52
N ILE A 177 2.89 6.81 -0.44
CA ILE A 177 3.83 7.01 -1.54
C ILE A 177 5.17 6.33 -1.26
N PRO A 178 5.21 4.99 -1.11
CA PRO A 178 6.44 4.26 -0.84
C PRO A 178 7.34 4.23 -2.06
N ALA A 179 8.64 4.43 -1.82
CA ALA A 179 9.71 4.11 -2.76
C ALA A 179 10.18 2.66 -2.60
N LYS A 180 10.95 2.16 -3.57
CA LYS A 180 11.66 0.87 -3.52
C LYS A 180 10.73 -0.30 -3.22
N VAL A 181 9.54 -0.30 -3.84
CA VAL A 181 8.56 -1.37 -3.71
C VAL A 181 9.13 -2.64 -4.34
N THR A 182 9.18 -3.72 -3.56
CA THR A 182 9.69 -5.03 -4.00
C THR A 182 8.62 -6.11 -3.95
N ARG A 183 7.53 -5.90 -3.18
CA ARG A 183 6.45 -6.86 -3.02
C ARG A 183 5.10 -6.19 -2.90
N LEU A 184 4.10 -6.83 -3.48
CA LEU A 184 2.69 -6.57 -3.21
C LEU A 184 2.06 -7.77 -2.52
N GLU A 185 1.41 -7.54 -1.40
CA GLU A 185 0.72 -8.56 -0.62
C GLU A 185 -0.77 -8.25 -0.57
N PHE A 186 -1.60 -9.23 -0.91
CA PHE A 186 -3.04 -9.13 -0.84
C PHE A 186 -3.54 -9.79 0.45
N GLY A 187 -4.29 -9.07 1.26
CA GLY A 187 -4.72 -9.57 2.57
C GLY A 187 -6.01 -8.94 3.05
N THR A 188 -6.27 -9.10 4.34
CA THR A 188 -7.40 -8.45 5.01
C THR A 188 -6.93 -7.48 6.08
N SER A 189 -7.69 -6.42 6.29
CA SER A 189 -7.46 -5.47 7.39
C SER A 189 -7.40 -6.18 8.74
N GLN A 190 -8.22 -7.21 8.93
CA GLN A 190 -8.21 -8.01 10.17
C GLN A 190 -6.89 -8.76 10.36
N GLN A 191 -6.35 -9.39 9.30
CA GLN A 191 -5.07 -10.10 9.39
C GLN A 191 -3.91 -9.14 9.67
N VAL A 192 -3.93 -7.97 9.06
CA VAL A 192 -2.82 -7.00 9.14
C VAL A 192 -2.85 -6.21 10.43
N TYR A 193 -4.04 -5.75 10.86
CA TYR A 193 -4.18 -4.86 12.00
C TYR A 193 -4.71 -5.54 13.26
N GLY A 194 -5.17 -6.80 13.18
CA GLY A 194 -5.76 -7.50 14.32
C GLY A 194 -4.83 -7.55 15.54
N ALA A 195 -3.53 -7.78 15.30
CA ALA A 195 -2.53 -7.84 16.37
C ALA A 195 -2.31 -6.51 17.11
N ILE A 196 -2.54 -5.37 16.43
CA ILE A 196 -2.40 -4.03 16.99
C ILE A 196 -3.75 -3.37 17.34
N SER A 197 -4.86 -4.09 17.18
CA SER A 197 -6.18 -3.60 17.58
C SER A 197 -6.24 -3.37 19.10
N PRO A 198 -6.96 -2.34 19.55
CA PRO A 198 -7.17 -2.13 20.98
C PRO A 198 -7.75 -3.36 21.66
N HIS A 199 -7.29 -3.68 22.86
CA HIS A 199 -7.89 -4.74 23.66
C HIS A 199 -9.35 -4.44 23.97
N GLN A 200 -10.17 -5.47 24.13
CA GLN A 200 -11.61 -5.33 24.36
C GLN A 200 -11.96 -4.35 25.50
N ARG A 201 -11.16 -4.35 26.59
CA ARG A 201 -11.34 -3.42 27.73
C ARG A 201 -11.14 -1.94 27.34
N ASP A 202 -10.33 -1.66 26.30
CA ASP A 202 -9.94 -0.32 25.86
C ASP A 202 -10.72 0.12 24.63
N ALA A 203 -11.47 -0.80 24.00
CA ALA A 203 -12.19 -0.58 22.75
C ALA A 203 -13.35 0.44 22.85
N ALA A 204 -13.79 0.78 24.07
CA ALA A 204 -14.80 1.82 24.31
C ALA A 204 -14.20 3.21 24.56
N ASN A 205 -12.85 3.33 24.68
CA ASN A 205 -12.18 4.61 24.91
C ASN A 205 -11.95 5.35 23.58
N PRO A 206 -12.64 6.48 23.31
CA PRO A 206 -12.50 7.20 22.04
C PRO A 206 -11.05 7.61 21.75
N GLN A 207 -10.31 8.01 22.78
CA GLN A 207 -8.93 8.46 22.64
C GLN A 207 -8.00 7.31 22.22
N VAL A 208 -8.23 6.09 22.72
CA VAL A 208 -7.49 4.89 22.31
C VAL A 208 -7.85 4.53 20.86
N ILE A 209 -9.12 4.62 20.48
CA ILE A 209 -9.55 4.35 19.10
C ILE A 209 -8.94 5.35 18.11
N ASP A 210 -8.91 6.63 18.44
CA ASP A 210 -8.28 7.64 17.58
C ASP A 210 -6.77 7.40 17.48
N GLY A 211 -6.11 7.08 18.59
CA GLY A 211 -4.69 6.70 18.59
C GLY A 211 -4.41 5.46 17.73
N PHE A 212 -5.27 4.47 17.77
CA PHE A 212 -5.17 3.28 16.90
C PHE A 212 -5.28 3.66 15.42
N ARG A 213 -6.27 4.48 15.04
CA ARG A 213 -6.43 4.94 13.65
C ARG A 213 -5.21 5.71 13.13
N ILE A 214 -4.64 6.56 13.98
CA ILE A 214 -3.42 7.29 13.64
C ILE A 214 -2.25 6.30 13.52
N ALA A 215 -2.09 5.38 14.47
CA ALA A 215 -1.00 4.42 14.50
C ALA A 215 -0.99 3.47 13.29
N GLN A 216 -2.16 3.04 12.80
CA GLN A 216 -2.29 2.25 11.58
C GLN A 216 -1.65 2.95 10.36
N GLN A 217 -1.79 4.26 10.27
CA GLN A 217 -1.31 5.02 9.11
C GLN A 217 0.13 5.49 9.28
N HIS A 218 0.49 5.99 10.47
CA HIS A 218 1.75 6.69 10.69
C HIS A 218 2.83 5.84 11.34
N CYS A 219 2.48 4.90 12.21
CA CYS A 219 3.47 4.15 12.99
C CYS A 219 3.74 2.76 12.40
N PHE A 220 2.68 2.07 11.99
CA PHE A 220 2.73 0.68 11.53
C PHE A 220 3.52 0.49 10.23
N ARG A 221 3.71 1.55 9.45
CA ARG A 221 4.54 1.54 8.24
C ARG A 221 6.03 1.30 8.51
N CYS A 222 6.51 1.66 9.71
CA CYS A 222 7.92 1.57 10.09
C CYS A 222 8.17 0.72 11.34
N HIS A 223 7.17 0.58 12.20
CA HIS A 223 7.24 -0.17 13.45
C HIS A 223 6.44 -1.47 13.36
N ASN A 224 6.86 -2.48 14.10
CA ASN A 224 6.26 -3.82 14.03
C ASN A 224 5.83 -4.37 15.39
N LEU A 225 4.86 -5.30 15.35
CA LEU A 225 4.50 -6.19 16.43
C LEU A 225 4.69 -7.63 15.93
N GLY A 226 5.76 -8.29 16.38
CA GLY A 226 6.16 -9.59 15.84
C GLY A 226 6.43 -9.51 14.32
N SER A 227 5.73 -10.30 13.52
CA SER A 227 5.82 -10.30 12.05
C SER A 227 4.93 -9.26 11.36
N TYR A 228 4.10 -8.52 12.12
CA TYR A 228 3.16 -7.53 11.57
C TYR A 228 3.77 -6.13 11.58
N GLY A 229 3.55 -5.37 10.51
CA GLY A 229 4.06 -4.01 10.38
C GLY A 229 5.41 -3.89 9.70
N GLY A 230 5.90 -2.65 9.58
CA GLY A 230 7.18 -2.34 8.96
C GLY A 230 8.36 -2.55 9.91
N THR A 231 9.52 -2.87 9.36
CA THR A 231 10.76 -3.12 10.16
C THR A 231 11.78 -1.99 10.04
N LYS A 232 11.46 -0.94 9.28
CA LYS A 232 12.38 0.18 8.98
C LYS A 232 12.93 0.89 10.24
N ALA A 233 12.10 1.03 11.28
CA ALA A 233 12.49 1.77 12.49
C ALA A 233 13.29 0.94 13.51
N GLY A 234 13.32 -0.40 13.38
CA GLY A 234 14.00 -1.28 14.32
C GLY A 234 13.50 -1.20 15.78
N LYS A 235 12.35 -0.56 16.03
CA LYS A 235 11.74 -0.43 17.36
C LYS A 235 10.35 -1.09 17.35
N PRO A 236 10.17 -2.22 18.07
CA PRO A 236 8.91 -2.94 18.11
C PRO A 236 7.84 -2.18 18.89
N TRP A 237 6.58 -2.57 18.66
CA TRP A 237 5.38 -1.94 19.21
C TRP A 237 5.38 -1.83 20.74
N GLN A 238 5.85 -2.90 21.42
CA GLN A 238 5.96 -2.93 22.88
C GLN A 238 6.95 -1.86 23.40
N THR A 239 8.03 -1.57 22.66
CA THR A 239 8.96 -0.50 23.04
C THR A 239 8.27 0.86 23.00
N LEU A 240 7.38 1.09 22.00
CA LEU A 240 6.59 2.32 21.94
C LEU A 240 5.60 2.37 23.12
N GLY A 241 4.97 1.26 23.47
CA GLY A 241 4.09 1.14 24.65
C GLY A 241 4.82 1.47 25.95
N SER A 242 5.99 0.87 26.18
CA SER A 242 6.80 1.15 27.35
C SER A 242 7.24 2.61 27.42
N PHE A 243 7.63 3.21 26.28
CA PHE A 243 8.03 4.62 26.21
C PHE A 243 6.84 5.56 26.50
N ALA A 244 5.67 5.29 25.93
CA ALA A 244 4.45 6.06 26.18
C ALA A 244 4.02 6.02 27.66
N SER A 245 4.30 4.93 28.36
CA SER A 245 3.95 4.74 29.78
C SER A 245 4.99 5.34 30.72
N SER A 246 6.27 5.10 30.48
CA SER A 246 7.34 5.51 31.37
C SER A 246 7.69 6.99 31.27
N SER A 247 7.49 7.59 30.12
CA SER A 247 7.91 8.96 29.83
C SER A 247 6.90 9.71 28.94
N PRO A 248 5.64 9.88 29.37
CA PRO A 248 4.55 10.37 28.54
C PRO A 248 4.82 11.75 27.89
N ALA A 249 5.33 12.71 28.64
CA ALA A 249 5.64 14.03 28.11
C ALA A 249 6.79 14.02 27.07
N ILE A 250 7.77 13.13 27.26
CA ILE A 250 8.88 12.96 26.31
C ILE A 250 8.36 12.24 25.06
N PHE A 251 7.49 11.24 25.22
CA PHE A 251 6.84 10.54 24.12
C PHE A 251 6.06 11.50 23.21
N GLU A 252 5.19 12.34 23.78
CA GLU A 252 4.44 13.35 23.01
C GLU A 252 5.38 14.33 22.28
N ARG A 253 6.43 14.82 22.95
CA ARG A 253 7.42 15.69 22.33
C ARG A 253 8.16 15.00 21.19
N TYR A 254 8.53 13.73 21.38
CA TYR A 254 9.22 12.93 20.36
C TYR A 254 8.35 12.73 19.11
N LEU A 255 7.06 12.51 19.28
CA LEU A 255 6.12 12.38 18.14
C LEU A 255 6.07 13.66 17.29
N ARG A 256 6.11 14.83 17.92
CA ARG A 256 5.98 16.13 17.23
C ARG A 256 7.29 16.64 16.68
N ASP A 257 8.37 16.43 17.40
CA ASP A 257 9.72 16.85 17.01
C ASP A 257 10.76 15.82 17.52
N PRO A 258 10.98 14.74 16.75
CA PRO A 258 11.89 13.67 17.15
C PRO A 258 13.32 14.18 17.42
N LYS A 259 13.79 15.15 16.64
CA LYS A 259 15.17 15.67 16.76
C LYS A 259 15.37 16.55 17.99
N SER A 260 14.32 17.12 18.54
CA SER A 260 14.41 17.86 19.81
C SER A 260 14.66 16.95 21.02
N VAL A 261 14.39 15.65 20.88
CA VAL A 261 14.60 14.64 21.94
C VAL A 261 15.83 13.80 21.63
N ASP A 262 15.99 13.38 20.39
CA ASP A 262 17.15 12.63 19.89
C ASP A 262 17.65 13.26 18.57
N PRO A 263 18.74 14.07 18.62
CA PRO A 263 19.29 14.70 17.42
C PRO A 263 19.69 13.72 16.30
N LYS A 264 19.90 12.43 16.63
CA LYS A 264 20.23 11.38 15.68
C LYS A 264 18.99 10.66 15.12
N SER A 265 17.79 11.06 15.56
CA SER A 265 16.57 10.43 15.11
C SER A 265 16.41 10.54 13.58
N THR A 266 16.10 9.41 12.97
CA THR A 266 15.70 9.30 11.55
C THR A 266 14.20 9.27 11.36
N MET A 267 13.42 9.31 12.44
CA MET A 267 11.97 9.43 12.38
C MET A 267 11.60 10.77 11.75
N SER A 268 10.77 10.75 10.73
CA SER A 268 10.25 11.97 10.11
C SER A 268 9.35 12.71 11.09
N CYS A 269 9.51 14.03 11.18
CA CYS A 269 8.53 14.90 11.82
C CYS A 269 7.26 14.90 10.95
N ASP A 270 6.12 14.66 11.60
CA ASP A 270 4.81 14.88 10.98
C ASP A 270 4.17 16.11 11.65
N PRO A 271 4.18 17.28 10.98
CA PRO A 271 3.67 18.53 11.56
C PRO A 271 2.15 18.46 11.87
N GLN A 272 1.48 17.42 11.40
CA GLN A 272 0.06 17.19 11.64
C GLN A 272 -0.23 16.46 12.95
N LEU A 273 0.79 15.86 13.57
CA LEU A 273 0.68 15.26 14.89
C LEU A 273 0.65 16.36 15.97
N GLY A 274 -0.38 17.20 15.94
CA GLY A 274 -0.65 18.17 16.99
C GLY A 274 -0.92 17.49 18.34
N GLU A 275 -1.05 18.31 19.40
CA GLU A 275 -1.22 17.80 20.76
C GLU A 275 -2.35 16.79 20.93
N PRO A 276 -3.56 16.97 20.34
CA PRO A 276 -4.64 15.99 20.47
C PRO A 276 -4.27 14.63 19.88
N ALA A 277 -3.60 14.62 18.71
CA ALA A 277 -3.16 13.40 18.07
C ALA A 277 -2.03 12.69 18.86
N ALA A 278 -1.09 13.46 19.40
CA ALA A 278 -0.02 12.92 20.25
C ALA A 278 -0.58 12.28 21.52
N LYS A 279 -1.57 12.91 22.17
CA LYS A 279 -2.27 12.34 23.34
C LYS A 279 -3.05 11.08 22.99
N ALA A 280 -3.71 11.05 21.85
CA ALA A 280 -4.42 9.87 21.38
C ALA A 280 -3.46 8.70 21.13
N LEU A 281 -2.33 8.94 20.45
CA LEU A 281 -1.27 7.96 20.27
C LEU A 281 -0.68 7.48 21.60
N GLN A 282 -0.44 8.39 22.54
CA GLN A 282 0.04 8.03 23.87
C GLN A 282 -0.93 7.08 24.58
N ALA A 283 -2.23 7.46 24.65
CA ALA A 283 -3.26 6.63 25.28
C ALA A 283 -3.34 5.23 24.63
N TYR A 284 -3.27 5.18 23.31
CA TYR A 284 -3.28 3.92 22.58
C TYR A 284 -2.03 3.09 22.86
N PHE A 285 -0.81 3.64 22.76
CA PHE A 285 0.41 2.89 22.99
C PHE A 285 0.56 2.43 24.43
N GLN A 286 0.03 3.14 25.42
CA GLN A 286 0.03 2.72 26.83
C GLN A 286 -0.72 1.38 27.03
N THR A 287 -1.67 1.03 26.17
CA THR A 287 -2.35 -0.28 26.22
C THR A 287 -1.42 -1.44 25.88
N PHE A 288 -0.26 -1.19 25.26
CA PHE A 288 0.76 -2.18 24.90
C PHE A 288 1.97 -2.18 25.86
N ALA A 289 1.94 -1.36 26.91
CA ALA A 289 3.00 -1.38 27.89
C ALA A 289 3.02 -2.75 28.60
N THR A 290 4.17 -3.42 28.56
CA THR A 290 4.40 -4.57 29.41
C THR A 290 4.55 -4.06 30.84
N THR A 291 3.70 -4.51 31.75
CA THR A 291 3.88 -4.26 33.19
C THR A 291 5.25 -4.80 33.57
N PRO A 292 6.15 -4.00 34.18
CA PRO A 292 7.38 -4.55 34.74
C PRO A 292 6.97 -5.61 35.78
N HIS A 293 7.47 -6.83 35.59
CA HIS A 293 7.36 -7.90 36.58
C HIS A 293 8.39 -7.69 37.68
#